data_d23b548caf008f1c4be447e37a3b1688
#
_entry.id   d23b548caf008f1c4be447e37a3b1688
#
_cell.length_a   1.000
_cell.length_b   1.000
_cell.length_c   1.000
_cell.angle_alpha   90.00
_cell.angle_beta   90.00
_cell.angle_gamma   90.00
#
_symmetry.space_group_name_H-M   'P 1'
#
loop_
_entity.id
_entity.type
_entity.pdbx_description
1 polymer ?
#
loop_
_entity_poly.entity_id
_entity_poly.type
_entity_poly.pdbx_seq_one_letter_code
_entity_poly.pdbx_strand_id
1 'polypeptide(L)'
;MPVCDLIPGTSCGDPRFTGADGNTFYFHGKKDESFCLVSDEQLHINARFMGNHNAESGRDFTWVQALGVTFGGHKLYVGARRAAEWDEDEDHVVVALDGEPVDLEPARNARWVSKAVRGLSVTRTADANAVTVELAGVFTISANAVPITDEDSRVHSYGKTERDSLVHLDVGYQFHGLTAGVDGVLGQTYRPNYVSKLDIAAKMPVMGGADKYRSSGLFATDCAVSRFHRSAAADGYTSFAS
;
A
#
# COMPACT_ATOMS: atom_id res chain seq x y z
N MET A 1 14.40 -9.81 -3.33
CA MET A 1 13.71 -9.87 -4.63
C MET A 1 12.88 -8.62 -4.75
N PRO A 2 12.92 -7.91 -5.86
CA PRO A 2 12.03 -6.78 -6.05
C PRO A 2 10.57 -7.27 -5.95
N VAL A 3 9.79 -6.58 -5.12
CA VAL A 3 8.37 -6.89 -4.86
C VAL A 3 7.54 -6.83 -6.16
N CYS A 4 8.07 -6.20 -7.21
CA CYS A 4 7.34 -5.73 -8.38
C CYS A 4 7.41 -6.60 -9.63
N ASP A 5 8.09 -7.74 -9.59
CA ASP A 5 8.23 -8.59 -10.77
C ASP A 5 7.01 -9.50 -10.98
N LEU A 6 5.95 -8.93 -11.58
CA LEU A 6 4.76 -9.65 -12.09
C LEU A 6 4.05 -10.57 -11.08
N ILE A 7 4.24 -10.33 -9.79
CA ILE A 7 3.56 -11.07 -8.73
C ILE A 7 2.17 -10.46 -8.53
N PRO A 8 1.10 -11.26 -8.54
CA PRO A 8 -0.25 -10.78 -8.19
C PRO A 8 -0.27 -10.10 -6.81
N GLY A 9 -1.06 -9.05 -6.69
CA GLY A 9 -1.18 -8.28 -5.45
C GLY A 9 -0.01 -7.35 -5.21
N THR A 10 0.34 -6.46 -6.16
CA THR A 10 1.40 -5.48 -5.98
C THR A 10 0.98 -4.07 -6.37
N SER A 11 1.67 -3.07 -5.81
CA SER A 11 1.64 -1.68 -6.26
C SER A 11 3.05 -1.10 -6.27
N CYS A 12 3.50 -0.62 -7.43
CA CYS A 12 4.89 -0.25 -7.65
C CYS A 12 5.03 0.94 -8.59
N GLY A 13 6.04 1.75 -8.35
CA GLY A 13 6.41 2.86 -9.22
C GLY A 13 5.31 3.89 -9.42
N ASP A 14 5.15 4.44 -10.64
CA ASP A 14 4.13 5.43 -11.07
C ASP A 14 2.76 4.74 -11.27
N PRO A 15 1.83 4.73 -10.32
CA PRO A 15 1.54 3.55 -9.51
C PRO A 15 0.90 2.46 -10.36
N ARG A 16 1.68 1.50 -10.70
CA ARG A 16 1.32 0.28 -11.43
C ARG A 16 0.88 -0.79 -10.43
N PHE A 17 -0.33 -1.26 -10.58
CA PHE A 17 -0.90 -2.34 -9.79
C PHE A 17 -0.94 -3.64 -10.59
N THR A 18 -0.67 -4.76 -9.94
CA THR A 18 -0.96 -6.09 -10.48
C THR A 18 -2.06 -6.71 -9.63
N GLY A 19 -3.22 -6.95 -10.22
CA GLY A 19 -4.37 -7.53 -9.55
C GLY A 19 -4.18 -9.00 -9.15
N ALA A 20 -5.08 -9.55 -8.34
CA ALA A 20 -5.11 -10.97 -8.02
C ALA A 20 -5.35 -11.85 -9.26
N ASP A 21 -5.97 -11.30 -10.28
CA ASP A 21 -6.18 -11.92 -11.59
C ASP A 21 -4.94 -11.91 -12.50
N GLY A 22 -3.81 -11.37 -12.00
CA GLY A 22 -2.55 -11.24 -12.72
C GLY A 22 -2.51 -10.11 -13.75
N ASN A 23 -3.58 -9.36 -13.93
CA ASN A 23 -3.61 -8.24 -14.87
C ASN A 23 -2.96 -7.00 -14.24
N THR A 24 -2.16 -6.30 -15.05
CA THR A 24 -1.51 -5.05 -14.66
C THR A 24 -2.33 -3.86 -15.12
N PHE A 25 -2.48 -2.86 -14.23
CA PHE A 25 -3.17 -1.61 -14.53
C PHE A 25 -2.55 -0.45 -13.77
N TYR A 26 -2.88 0.76 -14.19
CA TYR A 26 -2.44 1.99 -13.54
C TYR A 26 -3.62 2.63 -12.80
N PHE A 27 -3.34 3.12 -11.61
CA PHE A 27 -4.27 3.94 -10.84
C PHE A 27 -3.50 5.13 -10.28
N HIS A 28 -3.62 6.28 -10.92
CA HIS A 28 -2.79 7.45 -10.58
C HIS A 28 -3.20 8.13 -9.27
N GLY A 29 -4.44 7.97 -8.84
CA GLY A 29 -4.93 8.71 -7.69
C GLY A 29 -4.76 10.22 -7.86
N LYS A 30 -4.36 10.88 -6.79
CA LYS A 30 -4.02 12.31 -6.80
C LYS A 30 -3.01 12.62 -5.70
N LYS A 31 -2.10 13.56 -5.99
CA LYS A 31 -1.11 14.04 -5.03
C LYS A 31 -1.77 14.47 -3.73
N ASP A 32 -1.15 14.06 -2.61
CA ASP A 32 -1.54 14.37 -1.24
C ASP A 32 -2.97 13.90 -0.83
N GLU A 33 -3.58 13.02 -1.62
CA GLU A 33 -4.87 12.40 -1.30
C GLU A 33 -4.73 10.93 -0.91
N SER A 34 -5.75 10.39 -0.26
CA SER A 34 -5.83 8.99 0.17
C SER A 34 -6.91 8.25 -0.61
N PHE A 35 -6.63 6.99 -0.97
CA PHE A 35 -7.55 6.15 -1.74
C PHE A 35 -7.63 4.75 -1.17
N CYS A 36 -8.84 4.21 -1.20
CA CYS A 36 -9.21 2.88 -0.76
C CYS A 36 -8.61 1.82 -1.68
N LEU A 37 -7.56 1.12 -1.25
CA LEU A 37 -6.97 0.03 -2.00
C LEU A 37 -7.72 -1.28 -1.81
N VAL A 38 -8.04 -1.59 -0.55
CA VAL A 38 -8.80 -2.79 -0.16
C VAL A 38 -9.80 -2.40 0.91
N SER A 39 -11.04 -2.79 0.74
CA SER A 39 -12.06 -2.67 1.77
C SER A 39 -12.87 -3.95 1.83
N ASP A 40 -12.83 -4.58 2.97
CA ASP A 40 -13.59 -5.78 3.31
C ASP A 40 -14.23 -5.60 4.70
N GLU A 41 -15.05 -6.52 5.14
CA GLU A 41 -15.82 -6.40 6.39
C GLU A 41 -14.93 -6.11 7.61
N GLN A 42 -13.75 -6.71 7.69
CA GLN A 42 -12.84 -6.64 8.85
C GLN A 42 -11.47 -6.03 8.53
N LEU A 43 -11.21 -5.69 7.27
CA LEU A 43 -9.94 -5.15 6.80
C LEU A 43 -10.16 -3.97 5.87
N HIS A 44 -9.52 -2.84 6.17
CA HIS A 44 -9.55 -1.67 5.30
C HIS A 44 -8.16 -1.11 5.11
N ILE A 45 -7.75 -0.95 3.87
CA ILE A 45 -6.43 -0.43 3.50
C ILE A 45 -6.60 0.77 2.59
N ASN A 46 -6.12 1.92 3.05
CA ASN A 46 -5.93 3.09 2.21
C ASN A 46 -4.45 3.27 1.87
N ALA A 47 -4.19 3.81 0.70
CA ALA A 47 -2.89 4.38 0.37
C ALA A 47 -2.98 5.89 0.28
N ARG A 48 -1.99 6.59 0.86
CA ARG A 48 -1.73 7.99 0.60
C ARG A 48 -0.75 8.12 -0.54
N PHE A 49 -1.09 8.97 -1.49
CA PHE A 49 -0.25 9.21 -2.65
C PHE A 49 0.55 10.50 -2.44
N MET A 50 1.83 10.44 -2.75
CA MET A 50 2.68 11.60 -2.95
C MET A 50 2.86 11.83 -4.45
N GLY A 51 3.39 12.97 -4.86
CA GLY A 51 3.67 13.18 -6.27
C GLY A 51 4.04 14.60 -6.64
N ASN A 52 4.23 14.79 -7.93
CA ASN A 52 4.45 16.08 -8.55
C ASN A 52 3.34 16.38 -9.56
N HIS A 53 2.90 17.64 -9.58
CA HIS A 53 2.01 18.12 -10.59
C HIS A 53 2.82 18.44 -11.87
N ASN A 54 2.41 17.87 -12.98
CA ASN A 54 2.96 18.23 -14.29
C ASN A 54 1.86 18.91 -15.13
N ALA A 55 1.99 20.22 -15.27
CA ALA A 55 1.01 21.03 -16.01
C ALA A 55 0.92 20.64 -17.50
N GLU A 56 1.97 20.03 -18.08
CA GLU A 56 2.01 19.63 -19.49
C GLU A 56 1.33 18.27 -19.74
N SER A 57 1.29 17.38 -18.72
CA SER A 57 0.74 16.03 -18.88
C SER A 57 -0.75 15.92 -18.59
N GLY A 58 -1.37 16.94 -18.00
CA GLY A 58 -2.77 16.93 -17.58
C GLY A 58 -3.10 15.93 -16.44
N ARG A 59 -2.08 15.28 -15.87
CA ARG A 59 -2.19 14.38 -14.71
C ARG A 59 -1.01 14.58 -13.75
N ASP A 60 -1.21 14.23 -12.49
CA ASP A 60 -0.12 14.15 -11.53
C ASP A 60 0.70 12.88 -11.78
N PHE A 61 2.01 12.98 -11.62
CA PHE A 61 2.84 11.82 -11.37
C PHE A 61 2.75 11.49 -9.88
N THR A 62 2.40 10.27 -9.55
CA THR A 62 2.12 9.90 -8.17
C THR A 62 2.75 8.57 -7.80
N TRP A 63 3.01 8.38 -6.51
CA TRP A 63 3.56 7.16 -5.92
C TRP A 63 2.91 6.90 -4.56
N VAL A 64 2.87 5.66 -4.13
CA VAL A 64 2.39 5.31 -2.79
C VAL A 64 3.40 5.78 -1.74
N GLN A 65 3.02 6.75 -0.92
CA GLN A 65 3.84 7.24 0.19
C GLN A 65 3.65 6.42 1.46
N ALA A 66 2.41 6.08 1.75
CA ALA A 66 2.07 5.39 2.99
C ALA A 66 0.80 4.55 2.83
N LEU A 67 0.70 3.51 3.65
CA LEU A 67 -0.49 2.70 3.85
C LEU A 67 -1.05 2.94 5.25
N GLY A 68 -2.36 3.07 5.34
CA GLY A 68 -3.13 2.98 6.57
C GLY A 68 -3.97 1.71 6.54
N VAL A 69 -3.66 0.78 7.42
CA VAL A 69 -4.36 -0.49 7.53
C VAL A 69 -5.20 -0.47 8.80
N THR A 70 -6.52 -0.58 8.64
CA THR A 70 -7.49 -0.64 9.74
C THR A 70 -8.05 -2.05 9.82
N PHE A 71 -7.94 -2.68 10.98
CA PHE A 71 -8.45 -4.02 11.24
C PHE A 71 -8.84 -4.14 12.71
N GLY A 72 -9.99 -4.75 12.99
CA GLY A 72 -10.54 -4.74 14.34
C GLY A 72 -10.68 -3.31 14.88
N GLY A 73 -10.09 -3.02 16.03
CA GLY A 73 -10.00 -1.68 16.62
C GLY A 73 -8.66 -0.98 16.35
N HIS A 74 -7.75 -1.58 15.58
CA HIS A 74 -6.36 -1.17 15.42
C HIS A 74 -6.10 -0.41 14.13
N LYS A 75 -5.07 0.45 14.16
CA LYS A 75 -4.57 1.25 13.03
C LYS A 75 -3.08 1.03 12.86
N LEU A 76 -2.70 0.38 11.78
CA LEU A 76 -1.30 0.15 11.41
C LEU A 76 -0.90 1.12 10.30
N TYR A 77 0.18 1.85 10.52
CA TYR A 77 0.83 2.71 9.55
C TYR A 77 2.07 2.02 8.98
N VAL A 78 2.21 2.03 7.67
CA VAL A 78 3.46 1.67 6.97
C VAL A 78 3.74 2.77 5.95
N GLY A 79 4.88 3.44 6.05
CA GLY A 79 5.16 4.59 5.19
C GLY A 79 6.63 4.75 4.85
N ALA A 80 6.87 5.54 3.79
CA ALA A 80 8.21 5.98 3.39
C ALA A 80 8.47 7.39 3.94
N ARG A 81 9.62 7.55 4.62
CA ARG A 81 10.12 8.86 5.04
C ARG A 81 10.70 9.58 3.83
N ARG A 82 10.31 10.83 3.67
CA ARG A 82 10.90 11.69 2.62
C ARG A 82 12.38 11.95 2.92
N ALA A 83 13.18 11.98 1.87
CA ALA A 83 14.58 12.35 1.94
C ALA A 83 14.94 13.29 0.78
N ALA A 84 15.81 14.28 1.05
CA ALA A 84 16.37 15.14 0.02
C ALA A 84 17.36 14.35 -0.85
N GLU A 85 18.29 13.67 -0.19
CA GLU A 85 19.23 12.74 -0.80
C GLU A 85 18.87 11.32 -0.39
N TRP A 86 19.06 10.39 -1.31
CA TRP A 86 18.87 8.98 -1.01
C TRP A 86 20.18 8.39 -0.50
N ASP A 87 20.08 7.73 0.64
CA ASP A 87 21.13 6.89 1.18
C ASP A 87 20.54 5.49 1.40
N GLU A 88 21.09 4.48 0.75
CA GLU A 88 20.60 3.11 0.83
C GLU A 88 20.84 2.47 2.21
N ASP A 89 21.80 2.99 2.98
CA ASP A 89 22.11 2.53 4.33
C ASP A 89 21.22 3.22 5.39
N GLU A 90 20.54 4.33 5.05
CA GLU A 90 19.57 4.97 5.91
C GLU A 90 18.18 4.32 5.75
N ASP A 91 17.53 4.03 6.88
CA ASP A 91 16.19 3.41 6.86
C ASP A 91 15.09 4.46 6.69
N HIS A 92 14.42 4.39 5.56
CA HIS A 92 13.30 5.27 5.22
C HIS A 92 11.93 4.63 5.47
N VAL A 93 11.86 3.33 5.83
CA VAL A 93 10.59 2.71 6.19
C VAL A 93 10.20 3.03 7.62
N VAL A 94 8.96 3.47 7.81
CA VAL A 94 8.37 3.76 9.12
C VAL A 94 7.16 2.86 9.31
N VAL A 95 7.11 2.18 10.45
CA VAL A 95 5.94 1.40 10.87
C VAL A 95 5.47 1.91 12.23
N ALA A 96 4.16 2.06 12.41
CA ALA A 96 3.56 2.40 13.70
C ALA A 96 2.25 1.64 13.90
N LEU A 97 1.96 1.24 15.13
CA LEU A 97 0.70 0.62 15.52
C LEU A 97 -0.01 1.52 16.53
N ASP A 98 -1.27 1.87 16.23
CA ASP A 98 -2.12 2.73 17.08
C ASP A 98 -1.48 4.07 17.47
N GLY A 99 -0.61 4.59 16.59
CA GLY A 99 0.13 5.83 16.78
C GLY A 99 1.51 5.66 17.43
N GLU A 100 1.81 4.47 17.96
CA GLU A 100 3.11 4.19 18.59
C GLU A 100 4.09 3.60 17.55
N PRO A 101 5.30 4.17 17.43
CA PRO A 101 6.31 3.64 16.55
C PRO A 101 6.68 2.19 16.87
N VAL A 102 6.85 1.38 15.83
CA VAL A 102 7.45 0.05 15.96
C VAL A 102 8.95 0.20 15.96
N ASP A 103 9.56 -0.07 17.11
CA ASP A 103 11.01 -0.08 17.24
C ASP A 103 11.57 -1.41 16.73
N LEU A 104 12.31 -1.36 15.63
CA LEU A 104 12.83 -2.51 14.92
C LEU A 104 14.32 -2.28 14.62
N GLU A 105 15.17 -3.11 15.20
CA GLU A 105 16.62 -3.06 15.01
C GLU A 105 16.99 -2.98 13.51
N PRO A 106 18.01 -2.17 13.13
CA PRO A 106 18.45 -2.02 11.74
C PRO A 106 19.32 -3.23 11.32
N ALA A 107 18.73 -4.40 11.29
CA ALA A 107 19.39 -5.64 10.92
C ALA A 107 18.40 -6.57 10.20
N ARG A 108 18.86 -7.18 9.14
CA ARG A 108 18.09 -8.20 8.41
C ARG A 108 17.61 -9.30 9.35
N ASN A 109 16.35 -9.71 9.21
CA ASN A 109 15.65 -10.66 10.08
C ASN A 109 15.35 -10.16 11.50
N ALA A 110 15.68 -8.91 11.85
CA ALA A 110 15.15 -8.30 13.06
C ALA A 110 13.61 -8.39 13.05
N ARG A 111 13.04 -8.78 14.16
CA ARG A 111 11.60 -9.04 14.26
C ARG A 111 11.01 -8.40 15.51
N TRP A 112 9.96 -7.65 15.30
CA TRP A 112 9.08 -7.14 16.35
C TRP A 112 7.77 -7.94 16.34
N VAL A 113 7.26 -8.24 17.53
CA VAL A 113 5.97 -8.92 17.71
C VAL A 113 5.10 -8.08 18.62
N SER A 114 3.88 -7.80 18.17
CA SER A 114 2.93 -7.02 18.94
C SER A 114 2.52 -7.75 20.23
N LYS A 115 2.51 -6.99 21.34
CA LYS A 115 1.94 -7.46 22.61
C LYS A 115 0.43 -7.19 22.70
N ALA A 116 -0.05 -6.19 21.94
CA ALA A 116 -1.45 -5.77 21.93
C ALA A 116 -2.29 -6.57 20.94
N VAL A 117 -1.69 -6.98 19.81
CA VAL A 117 -2.39 -7.68 18.74
C VAL A 117 -1.78 -9.04 18.51
N ARG A 118 -2.51 -10.08 18.87
CA ARG A 118 -2.04 -11.46 18.67
C ARG A 118 -1.85 -11.76 17.19
N GLY A 119 -0.68 -12.31 16.83
CA GLY A 119 -0.37 -12.70 15.47
C GLY A 119 0.16 -11.57 14.58
N LEU A 120 0.24 -10.33 15.08
CA LEU A 120 0.86 -9.22 14.36
C LEU A 120 2.36 -9.20 14.61
N SER A 121 3.14 -9.19 13.54
CA SER A 121 4.59 -9.04 13.59
C SER A 121 5.11 -8.19 12.44
N VAL A 122 6.29 -7.59 12.65
CA VAL A 122 7.05 -6.86 11.64
C VAL A 122 8.44 -7.47 11.57
N THR A 123 8.90 -7.81 10.38
CA THR A 123 10.21 -8.42 10.16
C THR A 123 10.96 -7.62 9.09
N ARG A 124 12.23 -7.29 9.32
CA ARG A 124 13.09 -6.72 8.28
C ARG A 124 13.49 -7.77 7.27
N THR A 125 13.37 -7.45 6.01
CA THR A 125 13.79 -8.31 4.90
C THR A 125 15.15 -7.90 4.31
N ALA A 126 15.62 -6.69 4.67
CA ALA A 126 16.96 -6.17 4.45
C ALA A 126 17.44 -5.41 5.70
N ASP A 127 18.67 -4.93 5.72
CA ASP A 127 19.22 -4.15 6.86
C ASP A 127 18.52 -2.79 6.97
N ALA A 128 18.15 -2.19 5.83
CA ALA A 128 17.37 -0.96 5.74
C ALA A 128 16.28 -1.08 4.65
N ASN A 129 15.33 -0.18 4.65
CA ASN A 129 14.38 0.10 3.56
C ASN A 129 13.42 -1.02 3.18
N ALA A 130 13.38 -2.15 3.89
CA ALA A 130 12.52 -3.27 3.52
C ALA A 130 11.96 -3.99 4.75
N VAL A 131 10.64 -4.12 4.82
CA VAL A 131 9.93 -4.82 5.89
C VAL A 131 8.82 -5.71 5.35
N THR A 132 8.49 -6.74 6.11
CA THR A 132 7.25 -7.50 5.97
C THR A 132 6.44 -7.38 7.24
N VAL A 133 5.21 -6.95 7.10
CA VAL A 133 4.21 -6.90 8.19
C VAL A 133 3.23 -8.04 7.97
N GLU A 134 3.05 -8.87 8.99
CA GLU A 134 2.15 -10.01 8.94
C GLU A 134 1.13 -9.93 10.09
N LEU A 135 -0.14 -10.04 9.74
CA LEU A 135 -1.19 -10.42 10.69
C LEU A 135 -1.63 -11.84 10.32
N ALA A 136 -1.23 -12.79 11.15
CA ALA A 136 -1.39 -14.22 10.86
C ALA A 136 -2.83 -14.59 10.49
N GLY A 137 -3.01 -15.22 9.33
CA GLY A 137 -4.31 -15.63 8.81
C GLY A 137 -5.17 -14.50 8.20
N VAL A 138 -4.68 -13.26 8.13
CA VAL A 138 -5.42 -12.11 7.60
C VAL A 138 -4.69 -11.49 6.41
N PHE A 139 -3.46 -10.99 6.61
CA PHE A 139 -2.67 -10.39 5.55
C PHE A 139 -1.16 -10.53 5.79
N THR A 140 -0.43 -10.45 4.70
CA THR A 140 1.01 -10.18 4.67
C THR A 140 1.27 -9.01 3.72
N ILE A 141 1.92 -7.95 4.21
CA ILE A 141 2.30 -6.76 3.44
C ILE A 141 3.82 -6.66 3.45
N SER A 142 4.43 -6.74 2.27
CA SER A 142 5.86 -6.49 2.09
C SER A 142 6.04 -5.10 1.50
N ALA A 143 6.79 -4.23 2.15
CA ALA A 143 7.00 -2.85 1.76
C ALA A 143 8.48 -2.53 1.64
N ASN A 144 8.87 -1.96 0.51
CA ASN A 144 10.22 -1.46 0.24
C ASN A 144 10.15 0.04 -0.01
N ALA A 145 10.95 0.83 0.71
CA ALA A 145 11.16 2.22 0.38
C ALA A 145 12.17 2.31 -0.77
N VAL A 146 11.81 3.04 -1.81
CA VAL A 146 12.63 3.25 -3.00
C VAL A 146 12.58 4.71 -3.44
N PRO A 147 13.70 5.30 -3.93
CA PRO A 147 13.72 6.64 -4.49
C PRO A 147 13.29 6.64 -5.95
N ILE A 148 13.03 7.81 -6.52
CA ILE A 148 13.12 8.02 -7.96
C ILE A 148 14.57 8.28 -8.32
N THR A 149 15.11 7.50 -9.25
CA THR A 149 16.47 7.70 -9.75
C THR A 149 16.55 8.95 -10.64
N ASP A 150 17.75 9.49 -10.84
CA ASP A 150 17.95 10.61 -11.77
C ASP A 150 17.61 10.21 -13.21
N GLU A 151 17.89 8.96 -13.56
CA GLU A 151 17.54 8.38 -14.85
C GLU A 151 16.03 8.34 -15.05
N ASP A 152 15.26 7.80 -14.07
CA ASP A 152 13.80 7.75 -14.14
C ASP A 152 13.21 9.15 -14.24
N SER A 153 13.73 10.10 -13.44
CA SER A 153 13.26 11.48 -13.48
C SER A 153 13.54 12.13 -14.83
N ARG A 154 14.70 11.86 -15.42
CA ARG A 154 15.07 12.39 -16.75
C ARG A 154 14.22 11.78 -17.87
N VAL A 155 14.04 10.46 -17.86
CA VAL A 155 13.31 9.73 -18.92
C VAL A 155 11.81 10.04 -18.89
N HIS A 156 11.23 10.14 -17.68
CA HIS A 156 9.79 10.29 -17.50
C HIS A 156 9.35 11.71 -17.09
N SER A 157 10.30 12.65 -16.94
CA SER A 157 10.03 14.03 -16.50
C SER A 157 9.31 14.12 -15.15
N TYR A 158 9.68 13.26 -14.19
CA TYR A 158 9.03 13.18 -12.89
C TYR A 158 9.26 14.39 -11.99
N GLY A 159 10.27 15.21 -12.32
CA GLY A 159 10.55 16.44 -11.57
C GLY A 159 11.18 16.20 -10.20
N LYS A 160 12.00 15.14 -10.06
CA LYS A 160 12.89 14.98 -8.91
C LYS A 160 13.76 16.24 -8.77
N THR A 161 13.97 16.65 -7.53
CA THR A 161 14.80 17.83 -7.22
C THR A 161 15.89 17.46 -6.22
N GLU A 162 16.89 18.33 -6.05
CA GLU A 162 17.91 18.18 -5.00
C GLU A 162 17.33 18.19 -3.57
N ARG A 163 16.05 18.58 -3.41
CA ARG A 163 15.37 18.66 -2.11
C ARG A 163 14.43 17.50 -1.83
N ASP A 164 14.13 16.67 -2.84
CA ASP A 164 13.19 15.55 -2.69
C ASP A 164 13.54 14.46 -3.72
N SER A 165 14.06 13.35 -3.21
CA SER A 165 14.34 12.13 -3.98
C SER A 165 13.08 11.31 -4.27
N LEU A 166 11.89 11.80 -3.88
CA LEU A 166 10.59 11.19 -4.10
C LEU A 166 10.53 9.75 -3.56
N VAL A 167 11.04 9.55 -2.33
CA VAL A 167 11.01 8.23 -1.67
C VAL A 167 9.58 7.78 -1.49
N HIS A 168 9.27 6.60 -1.99
CA HIS A 168 7.95 6.00 -1.98
C HIS A 168 8.00 4.51 -1.67
N LEU A 169 6.86 3.85 -1.58
CA LEU A 169 6.76 2.42 -1.30
C LEU A 169 6.45 1.63 -2.57
N ASP A 170 7.26 0.61 -2.82
CA ASP A 170 6.87 -0.55 -3.59
C ASP A 170 6.28 -1.59 -2.62
N VAL A 171 5.07 -2.09 -2.91
CA VAL A 171 4.33 -2.91 -1.96
C VAL A 171 3.81 -4.19 -2.60
N GLY A 172 4.00 -5.32 -1.90
CA GLY A 172 3.33 -6.59 -2.17
C GLY A 172 2.28 -6.89 -1.11
N TYR A 173 1.15 -7.41 -1.55
CA TYR A 173 0.02 -7.74 -0.70
C TYR A 173 -0.36 -9.22 -0.87
N GLN A 174 -0.52 -9.91 0.24
CA GLN A 174 -1.16 -11.24 0.29
C GLN A 174 -2.29 -11.17 1.30
N PHE A 175 -3.44 -11.68 0.92
CA PHE A 175 -4.63 -11.69 1.78
C PHE A 175 -5.12 -13.11 1.99
N HIS A 176 -5.63 -13.37 3.19
CA HIS A 176 -6.20 -14.64 3.58
C HIS A 176 -7.65 -14.39 4.03
N GLY A 177 -8.60 -15.08 3.41
CA GLY A 177 -9.99 -15.05 3.85
C GLY A 177 -10.78 -13.77 3.52
N LEU A 178 -10.40 -13.03 2.45
CA LEU A 178 -11.23 -11.93 1.96
C LEU A 178 -12.63 -12.44 1.55
N THR A 179 -13.66 -11.67 1.87
CA THR A 179 -15.02 -12.02 1.47
C THR A 179 -15.25 -11.81 -0.02
N ALA A 180 -16.31 -12.45 -0.57
CA ALA A 180 -16.69 -12.23 -1.96
C ALA A 180 -17.16 -10.78 -2.23
N GLY A 181 -17.43 -10.02 -1.19
CA GLY A 181 -17.84 -8.61 -1.27
C GLY A 181 -16.69 -7.60 -1.25
N VAL A 182 -15.45 -8.03 -1.09
CA VAL A 182 -14.28 -7.14 -1.04
C VAL A 182 -14.27 -6.14 -2.19
N ASP A 183 -13.90 -4.88 -1.92
CA ASP A 183 -13.86 -3.79 -2.90
C ASP A 183 -12.59 -2.93 -2.73
N GLY A 184 -12.44 -1.89 -3.52
CA GLY A 184 -11.27 -1.01 -3.56
C GLY A 184 -10.51 -1.12 -4.88
N VAL A 185 -9.50 -0.26 -5.05
CA VAL A 185 -8.67 -0.25 -6.28
C VAL A 185 -8.10 -1.63 -6.57
N LEU A 186 -7.46 -2.24 -5.60
CA LEU A 186 -6.86 -3.57 -5.69
C LEU A 186 -7.85 -4.65 -5.24
N GLY A 187 -8.60 -4.40 -4.16
CA GLY A 187 -9.47 -5.39 -3.51
C GLY A 187 -10.50 -6.03 -4.42
N GLN A 188 -11.11 -5.28 -5.34
CA GLN A 188 -12.09 -5.81 -6.29
C GLN A 188 -11.54 -6.95 -7.16
N THR A 189 -10.21 -6.98 -7.40
CA THR A 189 -9.57 -8.01 -8.23
C THR A 189 -9.52 -9.39 -7.55
N TYR A 190 -9.78 -9.43 -6.24
CA TYR A 190 -9.85 -10.68 -5.45
C TYR A 190 -11.23 -11.32 -5.42
N ARG A 191 -12.25 -10.66 -6.00
CA ARG A 191 -13.60 -11.27 -6.06
C ARG A 191 -13.62 -12.52 -6.94
N PRO A 192 -14.32 -13.58 -6.55
CA PRO A 192 -14.39 -14.81 -7.35
C PRO A 192 -14.96 -14.61 -8.77
N ASN A 193 -15.80 -13.59 -8.94
CA ASN A 193 -16.46 -13.27 -10.21
C ASN A 193 -15.95 -11.95 -10.82
N TYR A 194 -14.74 -11.53 -10.45
CA TYR A 194 -14.16 -10.32 -11.02
C TYR A 194 -13.90 -10.49 -12.51
N VAL A 195 -14.39 -9.54 -13.28
CA VAL A 195 -14.08 -9.40 -14.70
C VAL A 195 -13.51 -8.03 -14.91
N SER A 196 -12.27 -7.95 -15.38
CA SER A 196 -11.62 -6.68 -15.68
C SER A 196 -12.41 -5.95 -16.76
N LYS A 197 -12.75 -4.68 -16.49
CA LYS A 197 -13.34 -3.76 -17.47
C LYS A 197 -12.29 -2.89 -18.16
N LEU A 198 -11.02 -3.13 -17.85
CA LEU A 198 -9.90 -2.42 -18.42
C LEU A 198 -9.57 -2.97 -19.80
N ASP A 199 -9.18 -2.11 -20.70
CA ASP A 199 -8.56 -2.53 -21.95
C ASP A 199 -7.13 -3.01 -21.64
N ILE A 200 -7.01 -4.29 -21.27
CA ILE A 200 -5.73 -4.91 -20.92
C ILE A 200 -4.77 -5.03 -22.12
N ALA A 201 -5.27 -4.84 -23.34
CA ALA A 201 -4.44 -4.77 -24.55
C ALA A 201 -3.83 -3.38 -24.76
N ALA A 202 -4.33 -2.37 -24.06
CA ALA A 202 -3.75 -1.03 -24.11
C ALA A 202 -2.33 -1.04 -23.54
N LYS A 203 -1.45 -0.21 -24.09
CA LYS A 203 -0.07 -0.03 -23.60
C LYS A 203 -0.02 0.37 -22.13
N MET A 204 -1.04 1.09 -21.66
CA MET A 204 -1.20 1.55 -20.27
C MET A 204 -2.69 1.49 -19.86
N PRO A 205 -3.19 0.34 -19.41
CA PRO A 205 -4.55 0.24 -18.91
C PRO A 205 -4.73 1.08 -17.67
N VAL A 206 -5.59 2.08 -17.70
CA VAL A 206 -5.83 2.99 -16.55
C VAL A 206 -7.18 2.70 -15.92
N MET A 207 -7.19 2.48 -14.61
CA MET A 207 -8.42 2.36 -13.85
C MET A 207 -9.03 3.74 -13.61
N GLY A 208 -10.18 3.98 -14.21
CA GLY A 208 -10.95 5.21 -14.04
C GLY A 208 -11.81 5.23 -12.76
N GLY A 209 -12.52 6.33 -12.57
CA GLY A 209 -13.47 6.48 -11.46
C GLY A 209 -12.78 6.63 -10.10
N ALA A 210 -11.68 7.37 -10.03
CA ALA A 210 -10.90 7.57 -8.82
C ALA A 210 -11.73 8.11 -7.65
N ASP A 211 -12.74 8.94 -7.91
CA ASP A 211 -13.57 9.57 -6.86
C ASP A 211 -14.28 8.57 -5.96
N LYS A 212 -14.70 7.42 -6.48
CA LYS A 212 -15.34 6.38 -5.66
C LYS A 212 -14.42 5.72 -4.65
N TYR A 213 -13.10 5.77 -4.89
CA TYR A 213 -12.08 5.22 -4.01
C TYR A 213 -11.47 6.27 -3.08
N ARG A 214 -11.80 7.57 -3.29
CA ARG A 214 -11.25 8.64 -2.44
C ARG A 214 -11.71 8.46 -1.00
N SER A 215 -10.77 8.59 -0.08
CA SER A 215 -10.98 8.56 1.36
C SER A 215 -10.61 9.91 1.97
N SER A 216 -11.33 10.36 2.99
CA SER A 216 -11.06 11.64 3.67
C SER A 216 -9.73 11.65 4.43
N GLY A 217 -9.12 10.49 4.66
CA GLY A 217 -7.84 10.37 5.35
C GLY A 217 -7.29 8.96 5.29
N LEU A 218 -6.03 8.82 5.72
CA LEU A 218 -5.31 7.55 5.61
C LEU A 218 -6.00 6.40 6.38
N PHE A 219 -6.64 6.70 7.51
CA PHE A 219 -7.35 5.72 8.33
C PHE A 219 -8.88 5.89 8.30
N ALA A 220 -9.40 6.73 7.40
CA ALA A 220 -10.83 6.84 7.22
C ALA A 220 -11.38 5.67 6.40
N THR A 221 -12.61 5.25 6.70
CA THR A 221 -13.27 4.11 6.05
C THR A 221 -14.50 4.58 5.28
N ASP A 222 -14.42 5.77 4.67
CA ASP A 222 -15.55 6.53 4.12
C ASP A 222 -15.55 6.63 2.59
N CYS A 223 -14.67 5.92 1.89
CA CYS A 223 -14.72 5.83 0.43
C CYS A 223 -16.07 5.20 -0.01
N ALA A 224 -16.59 5.61 -1.17
CA ALA A 224 -17.91 5.16 -1.64
C ALA A 224 -18.03 3.63 -1.83
N VAL A 225 -16.89 2.95 -1.99
CA VAL A 225 -16.84 1.47 -2.13
C VAL A 225 -16.55 0.75 -0.81
N SER A 226 -16.54 1.46 0.32
CA SER A 226 -16.21 0.87 1.62
C SER A 226 -17.16 -0.28 1.97
N ARG A 227 -16.58 -1.36 2.46
CA ARG A 227 -17.25 -2.56 3.00
C ARG A 227 -16.95 -2.76 4.47
N PHE A 228 -16.09 -1.91 5.03
CA PHE A 228 -15.61 -2.06 6.38
C PHE A 228 -16.71 -1.76 7.40
N HIS A 229 -16.99 -2.73 8.25
CA HIS A 229 -17.89 -2.60 9.37
C HIS A 229 -17.10 -2.60 10.67
N ARG A 230 -17.06 -1.46 11.35
CA ARG A 230 -16.47 -1.39 12.67
C ARG A 230 -17.28 -2.28 13.59
N SER A 231 -16.82 -3.51 13.89
CA SER A 231 -17.46 -4.32 14.91
C SER A 231 -17.38 -3.60 16.26
N ALA A 232 -18.51 -3.36 16.87
CA ALA A 232 -18.53 -2.93 18.26
C ALA A 232 -18.01 -4.12 19.13
N ALA A 233 -16.94 -3.87 19.89
CA ALA A 233 -16.27 -4.77 20.81
C ALA A 233 -15.14 -5.64 20.19
N ALA A 234 -13.95 -5.13 20.38
CA ALA A 234 -12.71 -5.89 20.27
C ALA A 234 -12.54 -6.81 21.47
N ASP A 235 -13.03 -8.04 21.40
CA ASP A 235 -12.60 -9.08 22.34
C ASP A 235 -12.60 -10.49 21.72
N GLY A 236 -12.45 -10.63 20.41
CA GLY A 236 -12.61 -11.92 19.78
C GLY A 236 -11.98 -12.11 18.42
N TYR A 237 -10.67 -11.98 18.26
CA TYR A 237 -9.96 -12.70 17.19
C TYR A 237 -9.84 -14.19 17.56
N THR A 238 -10.95 -14.85 17.85
CA THR A 238 -10.97 -16.28 18.24
C THR A 238 -11.77 -17.15 17.30
N SER A 239 -11.99 -16.77 16.03
CA SER A 239 -12.70 -17.66 15.12
C SER A 239 -12.23 -17.64 13.67
N PHE A 240 -10.94 -17.84 13.45
CA PHE A 240 -10.43 -18.29 12.15
C PHE A 240 -9.69 -19.62 12.32
N ALA A 241 -10.32 -20.59 12.98
CA ALA A 241 -9.83 -21.96 13.05
C ALA A 241 -11.03 -22.91 13.02
N SER A 242 -11.46 -23.27 11.83
CA SER A 242 -12.11 -24.55 11.52
C SER A 242 -12.03 -24.83 10.04
#